data_a41191630162daf60b69311b17cadad1
#
_entry.id   a41191630162daf60b69311b17cadad1
#
_cell.length_a   1.000
_cell.length_b   1.000
_cell.length_c   1.000
_cell.angle_alpha   90.00
_cell.angle_beta   90.00
_cell.angle_gamma   90.00
#
_symmetry.space_group_name_H-M   'P 1'
#
loop_
_entity.id
_entity.type
_entity.pdbx_description
1 polymer ?
#
loop_
_entity_poly.entity_id
_entity_poly.type
_entity_poly.pdbx_seq_one_letter_code
_entity_poly.pdbx_strand_id
1 'polypeptide(L)' 'MRFRELQDKEVINACDCCKLGYVVDLVIDECRGDIEAIIIPKGGKFCGLFGDGAEYIIPFKCIKIIGQDIILVEIHEET' A
#
# COMPACT_ATOMS: atom_id res chain seq x y z
N MET A 1 8.17 -2.72 14.63
CA MET A 1 8.16 -3.39 13.32
C MET A 1 9.18 -2.77 12.41
N ARG A 2 9.88 -3.56 11.64
CA ARG A 2 10.85 -3.04 10.71
C ARG A 2 10.23 -2.94 9.33
N PHE A 3 10.81 -2.09 8.51
CA PHE A 3 10.32 -1.91 7.15
C PHE A 3 10.34 -3.24 6.39
N ARG A 4 11.37 -4.04 6.63
CA ARG A 4 11.45 -5.32 5.97
C ARG A 4 10.23 -6.19 6.29
N GLU A 5 9.77 -6.15 7.54
CA GLU A 5 8.62 -6.91 7.91
C GLU A 5 7.37 -6.36 7.23
N LEU A 6 7.31 -5.05 7.06
CA LEU A 6 6.18 -4.46 6.38
C LEU A 6 6.14 -4.90 4.94
N GLN A 7 7.29 -5.03 4.31
CA GLN A 7 7.35 -5.42 2.91
C GLN A 7 6.93 -6.86 2.68
N ASP A 8 6.97 -7.68 3.72
CA ASP A 8 6.60 -9.07 3.58
C ASP A 8 5.09 -9.27 3.68
N LYS A 9 4.34 -8.23 3.97
CA LYS A 9 2.91 -8.35 4.14
C LYS A 9 2.20 -7.91 2.88
N GLU A 10 1.16 -8.64 2.50
CA GLU A 10 0.43 -8.29 1.30
C GLU A 10 -0.61 -7.24 1.61
N VAL A 11 -0.73 -6.23 0.78
CA VAL A 11 -1.66 -5.15 0.99
C VAL A 11 -2.96 -5.45 0.27
N ILE A 12 -4.06 -5.38 0.99
CA ILE A 12 -5.37 -5.70 0.44
C ILE A 12 -6.30 -4.52 0.73
N ASN A 13 -7.04 -4.13 -0.29
CA ASN A 13 -7.99 -3.05 -0.15
C ASN A 13 -9.28 -3.62 0.41
N ALA A 14 -9.67 -3.19 1.59
CA ALA A 14 -10.83 -3.74 2.24
C ALA A 14 -12.12 -3.38 1.54
N CYS A 15 -12.13 -2.32 0.77
CA CYS A 15 -13.36 -1.90 0.11
C CYS A 15 -13.79 -2.86 -0.98
N ASP A 16 -12.83 -3.41 -1.71
CA ASP A 16 -13.19 -4.30 -2.80
C ASP A 16 -12.43 -5.61 -2.75
N CYS A 17 -11.72 -5.86 -1.68
CA CYS A 17 -10.96 -7.08 -1.48
C CYS A 17 -9.90 -7.30 -2.55
N CYS A 18 -9.47 -6.25 -3.17
CA CYS A 18 -8.49 -6.37 -4.23
C CYS A 18 -7.09 -6.44 -3.63
N LYS A 19 -6.30 -7.36 -4.10
CA LYS A 19 -4.94 -7.46 -3.63
C LYS A 19 -4.10 -6.46 -4.39
N LEU A 20 -3.47 -5.58 -3.66
CA LEU A 20 -2.71 -4.52 -4.30
C LEU A 20 -1.24 -4.87 -4.49
N GLY A 21 -0.72 -5.75 -3.67
CA GLY A 21 0.68 -6.13 -3.81
C GLY A 21 1.44 -5.89 -2.53
N TYR A 22 2.73 -5.62 -2.67
CA TYR A 22 3.60 -5.46 -1.52
C TYR A 22 4.22 -4.08 -1.52
N VAL A 23 4.50 -3.58 -0.35
CA VAL A 23 5.09 -2.24 -0.21
C VAL A 23 6.53 -2.28 -0.71
N VAL A 24 6.90 -1.34 -1.55
CA VAL A 24 8.27 -1.25 -2.03
C VAL A 24 8.98 -0.01 -1.53
N ASP A 25 8.22 0.97 -1.05
CA ASP A 25 8.86 2.20 -0.60
C ASP A 25 7.94 2.95 0.34
N LEU A 26 8.43 3.97 0.97
CA LEU A 26 7.68 4.78 1.91
C LEU A 26 7.89 6.25 1.60
N VAL A 27 6.89 7.05 1.92
CA VAL A 27 7.03 8.50 1.86
C VAL A 27 7.08 8.97 3.30
N ILE A 28 8.12 9.68 3.66
CA ILE A 28 8.34 10.13 5.02
C ILE A 28 8.20 11.62 5.10
N ASP A 29 7.45 12.07 6.09
CA ASP A 29 7.29 13.49 6.34
C ASP A 29 8.51 13.92 7.14
N GLU A 30 9.41 14.64 6.51
CA GLU A 30 10.66 15.02 7.14
C GLU A 30 10.48 15.98 8.28
N CYS A 31 9.46 16.78 8.21
CA CYS A 31 9.23 17.75 9.27
C CYS A 31 8.76 17.08 10.54
N ARG A 32 7.92 16.08 10.44
CA ARG A 32 7.37 15.42 11.61
C ARG A 32 8.06 14.11 11.92
N GLY A 33 8.80 13.59 10.99
CA GLY A 33 9.47 12.32 11.22
C GLY A 33 8.52 11.15 11.18
N ASP A 34 7.39 11.29 10.49
CA ASP A 34 6.41 10.23 10.42
C ASP A 34 6.32 9.64 9.05
N ILE A 35 5.70 8.49 8.95
CA ILE A 35 5.44 7.89 7.66
C ILE A 35 4.18 8.51 7.11
N GLU A 36 4.27 9.08 5.94
CA GLU A 36 3.14 9.74 5.34
C GLU A 36 2.34 8.81 4.44
N ALA A 37 3.01 7.94 3.73
CA ALA A 37 2.33 7.05 2.80
C ALA A 37 3.19 5.83 2.51
N ILE A 38 2.54 4.80 1.96
CA ILE A 38 3.28 3.63 1.48
C ILE A 38 3.10 3.58 -0.02
N ILE A 39 4.07 3.00 -0.70
CA ILE A 39 4.08 2.94 -2.15
C ILE A 39 4.07 1.49 -2.59
N ILE A 40 3.14 1.16 -3.47
CA ILE A 40 2.99 -0.18 -3.99
C ILE A 40 2.93 -0.10 -5.51
N PRO A 41 3.72 -0.89 -6.22
CA PRO A 41 3.70 -0.80 -7.68
C PRO A 41 2.40 -1.37 -8.23
N LYS A 42 1.92 -0.76 -9.28
CA LYS A 42 0.69 -1.19 -9.88
C LYS A 42 0.88 -2.20 -10.97
N GLY A 43 1.99 -2.74 -11.13
CA GLY A 43 2.23 -3.61 -12.24
C GLY A 43 1.70 -4.98 -12.10
N GLY A 44 0.82 -5.22 -11.22
CA GLY A 44 0.38 -6.54 -10.99
C GLY A 44 -0.55 -7.07 -12.02
N LYS A 45 -0.75 -8.36 -12.00
CA LYS A 45 -1.59 -8.93 -12.91
C LYS A 45 -2.98 -8.77 -12.57
N PHE A 46 -3.31 -8.51 -11.38
CA PHE A 46 -4.65 -8.49 -10.99
C PHE A 46 -5.38 -7.28 -11.38
N CYS A 47 -5.17 -6.27 -10.83
CA CYS A 47 -5.90 -5.13 -11.11
C CYS A 47 -5.31 -4.50 -12.24
N GLY A 48 -4.25 -5.04 -12.63
CA GLY A 48 -3.56 -4.37 -13.49
C GLY A 48 -3.77 -4.40 -14.79
N LEU A 49 -3.97 -3.64 -15.30
CA LEU A 49 -4.13 -3.66 -16.53
C LEU A 49 -2.92 -3.32 -17.19
N PHE A 50 -2.20 -2.41 -16.92
CA PHE A 50 -1.13 -2.02 -17.66
C PHE A 50 -0.02 -1.69 -16.83
N GLY A 51 0.96 -2.31 -16.75
CA GLY A 51 2.05 -2.05 -15.94
C GLY A 51 2.94 -1.03 -16.52
N ASP A 52 2.64 0.14 -16.47
CA ASP A 52 3.47 1.10 -17.06
C ASP A 52 4.19 1.92 -16.05
N GLY A 53 4.53 1.38 -14.94
CA GLY A 53 5.32 2.11 -13.98
C GLY A 53 4.52 2.88 -12.98
N ALA A 54 3.24 2.81 -13.06
CA ALA A 54 2.41 3.53 -12.11
C ALA A 54 2.52 2.90 -10.74
N GLU A 55 2.19 3.66 -9.75
CA GLU A 55 2.27 3.21 -8.37
C GLU A 55 1.06 3.66 -7.61
N TYR A 56 0.68 2.88 -6.59
CA TYR A 56 -0.31 3.34 -5.63
C TYR A 56 0.46 4.08 -4.55
N ILE A 57 0.03 5.28 -4.24
CA ILE A 57 0.58 6.00 -3.12
C ILE A 57 -0.54 6.07 -2.10
N ILE A 58 -0.47 5.28 -1.07
CA ILE A 58 -1.55 5.13 -0.12
C ILE A 58 -1.21 5.87 1.15
N PRO A 59 -1.97 6.89 1.51
CA PRO A 59 -1.70 7.63 2.73
C PRO A 59 -1.76 6.71 3.93
N PHE A 60 -0.88 6.92 4.87
CA PHE A 60 -0.80 6.04 6.02
C PHE A 60 -2.10 6.04 6.81
N LYS A 61 -2.85 7.12 6.78
CA LYS A 61 -4.11 7.19 7.49
C LYS A 61 -5.16 6.26 6.90
N CYS A 62 -4.95 5.77 5.68
CA CYS A 62 -5.88 4.86 5.07
C CYS A 62 -5.63 3.42 5.49
N ILE A 63 -4.58 3.17 6.23
CA ILE A 63 -4.28 1.83 6.69
C ILE A 63 -5.18 1.54 7.87
N LYS A 64 -5.95 0.46 7.78
CA LYS A 64 -6.86 0.10 8.84
C LYS A 64 -6.22 -0.82 9.84
N ILE A 65 -5.59 -1.85 9.36
CA ILE A 65 -4.99 -2.85 10.22
C ILE A 65 -3.71 -3.34 9.62
N ILE A 66 -2.69 -3.47 10.43
CA ILE A 66 -1.47 -4.12 10.01
C ILE A 66 -1.45 -5.44 10.73
N GLY A 67 -1.73 -6.51 10.01
CA GLY A 67 -1.76 -7.83 10.58
C GLY A 67 -0.44 -8.52 10.49
N GLN A 68 -0.44 -9.79 10.75
CA GLN A 68 0.78 -10.54 10.73
C GLN A 68 1.24 -10.80 9.32
N ASP A 69 0.32 -11.09 8.44
CA ASP A 69 0.67 -11.40 7.06
C ASP A 69 0.08 -10.43 6.05
N ILE A 70 -0.82 -9.58 6.45
CA ILE A 70 -1.47 -8.68 5.51
C ILE A 70 -1.59 -7.29 6.10
N ILE A 71 -1.82 -6.33 5.23
CA ILE A 71 -2.11 -4.97 5.62
C ILE A 71 -3.42 -4.61 4.96
N LEU A 72 -4.42 -4.26 5.75
CA LEU A 72 -5.69 -3.85 5.21
C LEU A 72 -5.73 -2.34 5.09
N VAL A 73 -6.07 -1.87 3.92
CA VAL A 73 -6.21 -0.44 3.69
C VAL A 73 -7.60 -0.18 3.17
N GLU A 74 -8.03 1.06 3.24
CA GLU A 74 -9.34 1.41 2.77
C GLU A 74 -9.19 2.55 1.79
N ILE A 75 -9.30 2.26 0.53
CA ILE A 75 -9.14 3.24 -0.52
C ILE A 75 -10.42 3.27 -1.32
N HIS A 76 -10.99 4.47 -1.44
CA HIS A 76 -12.18 4.62 -2.24
C HIS A 76 -11.74 5.16 -3.57
N GLU A 77 -11.92 4.34 -4.58
CA GLU A 77 -11.52 4.77 -5.85
C GLU A 77 -12.55 5.67 -6.42
N GLU A 78 -12.15 6.82 -6.76
CA GLU A 78 -13.06 7.69 -7.31
C GLU A 78 -12.97 7.61 -8.72
N THR A 79 -13.90 7.35 -9.44
CA THR A 79 -13.75 7.29 -10.87
C THR A 79 -14.42 8.40 -11.55
#